data_abfeca76c1f0da602cb03aa8e004256c
#
_entry.id   abfeca76c1f0da602cb03aa8e004256c
#
_cell.length_a   1.000
_cell.length_b   1.000
_cell.length_c   1.000
_cell.angle_alpha   90.00
_cell.angle_beta   90.00
_cell.angle_gamma   90.00
#
_symmetry.space_group_name_H-M   'P 1'
#
loop_
_entity.id
_entity.type
_entity.pdbx_description
1 polymer ?
#
loop_
_entity_poly.entity_id
_entity_poly.type
_entity_poly.pdbx_seq_one_letter_code
_entity_poly.pdbx_strand_id
1 'polypeptide(L)'
;AEKDALNFIKKAKEGAQIMLDISGEKVDALVKNIDYDPLSKKILALDFQALVAGEVVAATVPVTFVNEEVVQGVFEPEITEIHYKADPAHLLDPIEIDLAKLPQGTKTLYVKDLKLDEKGVTVTTTADSQLFHIGEYAKAEEEDDDAEETPAK
;
A
#
# COMPACT_ATOMS: atom_id res chain seq x y z
N ALA A 1 10.14 26.04 -5.52
CA ALA A 1 10.17 25.22 -6.72
C ALA A 1 10.61 23.78 -6.45
N GLU A 2 11.83 23.33 -6.83
CA GLU A 2 12.22 21.89 -6.71
C GLU A 2 12.33 21.42 -5.26
N LYS A 3 12.86 22.24 -4.37
CA LYS A 3 12.96 21.93 -2.92
C LYS A 3 11.59 21.82 -2.26
N ASP A 4 10.63 22.61 -2.71
CA ASP A 4 9.27 22.58 -2.17
C ASP A 4 8.54 21.33 -2.61
N ALA A 5 8.74 20.90 -3.86
CA ALA A 5 8.22 19.65 -4.40
C ALA A 5 8.81 18.43 -3.66
N LEU A 6 10.13 18.41 -3.40
CA LEU A 6 10.77 17.34 -2.62
C LEU A 6 10.27 17.29 -1.16
N ASN A 7 10.01 18.44 -0.55
CA ASN A 7 9.41 18.47 0.79
C ASN A 7 7.94 18.05 0.77
N PHE A 8 7.26 18.31 -0.34
CA PHE A 8 5.87 17.92 -0.55
C PHE A 8 5.74 16.39 -0.60
N ILE A 9 6.51 15.69 -1.43
CA ILE A 9 6.45 14.22 -1.56
C ILE A 9 6.84 13.47 -0.28
N LYS A 10 7.58 14.12 0.64
CA LYS A 10 7.84 13.54 1.97
C LYS A 10 6.63 13.55 2.89
N LYS A 11 5.67 14.44 2.64
CA LYS A 11 4.49 14.65 3.48
C LYS A 11 3.21 14.13 2.86
N ALA A 12 3.09 14.23 1.53
CA ALA A 12 1.93 13.79 0.78
C ALA A 12 2.28 12.54 -0.04
N LYS A 13 1.47 11.52 0.09
CA LYS A 13 1.54 10.28 -0.71
C LYS A 13 0.48 10.34 -1.82
N GLU A 14 0.55 9.41 -2.74
CA GLU A 14 -0.53 9.17 -3.71
C GLU A 14 -1.84 8.91 -2.96
N GLY A 15 -2.94 9.43 -3.50
CA GLY A 15 -4.24 9.40 -2.84
C GLY A 15 -4.48 10.50 -1.80
N ALA A 16 -3.48 11.33 -1.46
CA ALA A 16 -3.66 12.42 -0.52
C ALA A 16 -4.46 13.58 -1.11
N GLN A 17 -5.39 14.12 -0.34
CA GLN A 17 -6.10 15.36 -0.67
C GLN A 17 -5.25 16.56 -0.26
N ILE A 18 -5.12 17.52 -1.15
CA ILE A 18 -4.35 18.73 -0.96
C ILE A 18 -5.08 19.95 -1.52
N MET A 19 -4.73 21.13 -1.04
CA MET A 19 -5.19 22.40 -1.58
C MET A 19 -4.07 23.02 -2.43
N LEU A 20 -4.33 23.17 -3.71
CA LEU A 20 -3.43 23.86 -4.66
C LEU A 20 -3.82 25.33 -4.74
N ASP A 21 -2.82 26.19 -4.68
CA ASP A 21 -2.96 27.62 -5.00
C ASP A 21 -2.43 27.85 -6.42
N ILE A 22 -3.34 28.11 -7.36
CA ILE A 22 -3.02 28.38 -8.74
C ILE A 22 -3.34 29.83 -9.05
N SER A 23 -2.31 30.67 -9.00
CA SER A 23 -2.42 32.12 -9.30
C SER A 23 -3.40 32.87 -8.37
N GLY A 24 -3.52 32.43 -7.11
CA GLY A 24 -4.42 33.02 -6.13
C GLY A 24 -5.78 32.35 -6.01
N GLU A 25 -6.07 31.38 -6.87
CA GLU A 25 -7.25 30.53 -6.78
C GLU A 25 -6.91 29.24 -6.06
N LYS A 26 -7.65 28.92 -5.01
CA LYS A 26 -7.48 27.70 -4.23
C LYS A 26 -8.37 26.61 -4.78
N VAL A 27 -7.76 25.49 -5.19
CA VAL A 27 -8.44 24.33 -5.76
C VAL A 27 -8.09 23.10 -4.92
N ASP A 28 -9.11 22.38 -4.46
CA ASP A 28 -8.91 21.08 -3.84
C ASP A 28 -8.51 20.06 -4.91
N ALA A 29 -7.48 19.31 -4.63
CA ALA A 29 -6.95 18.32 -5.56
C ALA A 29 -6.51 17.05 -4.86
N LEU A 30 -6.61 15.95 -5.61
CA LEU A 30 -6.08 14.65 -5.23
C LEU A 30 -4.70 14.46 -5.87
N VAL A 31 -3.73 13.99 -5.11
CA VAL A 31 -2.44 13.53 -5.65
C VAL A 31 -2.68 12.21 -6.37
N LYS A 32 -2.57 12.22 -7.70
CA LYS A 32 -2.89 11.06 -8.54
C LYS A 32 -1.69 10.16 -8.75
N ASN A 33 -0.55 10.76 -9.02
CA ASN A 33 0.69 10.04 -9.31
C ASN A 33 1.90 10.87 -8.90
N ILE A 34 2.93 10.22 -8.39
CA ILE A 34 4.22 10.81 -8.03
C ILE A 34 5.32 10.03 -8.75
N ASP A 35 5.86 10.61 -9.82
CA ASP A 35 6.99 10.01 -10.52
C ASP A 35 8.29 10.60 -10.00
N TYR A 36 9.05 9.77 -9.29
CA TYR A 36 10.28 10.15 -8.62
C TYR A 36 11.43 9.23 -9.02
N ASP A 37 12.53 9.82 -9.49
CA ASP A 37 13.75 9.07 -9.79
C ASP A 37 14.65 9.01 -8.54
N PRO A 38 14.82 7.83 -7.92
CA PRO A 38 15.63 7.67 -6.72
C PRO A 38 17.13 7.83 -6.97
N LEU A 39 17.59 7.63 -8.21
CA LEU A 39 19.00 7.74 -8.57
C LEU A 39 19.42 9.20 -8.68
N SER A 40 18.69 10.00 -9.43
CA SER A 40 18.93 11.44 -9.57
C SER A 40 18.34 12.27 -8.43
N LYS A 41 17.51 11.66 -7.58
CA LYS A 41 16.73 12.31 -6.51
C LYS A 41 15.86 13.46 -7.03
N LYS A 42 15.33 13.30 -8.22
CA LYS A 42 14.49 14.29 -8.89
C LYS A 42 13.04 13.81 -9.01
N ILE A 43 12.12 14.76 -8.91
CA ILE A 43 10.73 14.52 -9.27
C ILE A 43 10.61 14.71 -10.77
N LEU A 44 10.11 13.69 -11.45
CA LEU A 44 9.91 13.69 -12.91
C LEU A 44 8.53 14.25 -13.24
N ALA A 45 7.50 13.81 -12.52
CA ALA A 45 6.14 14.29 -12.69
C ALA A 45 5.37 14.26 -11.35
N LEU A 46 4.40 15.14 -11.24
CA LEU A 46 3.39 15.17 -10.17
C LEU A 46 2.04 15.41 -10.84
N ASP A 47 1.16 14.44 -10.77
CA ASP A 47 -0.16 14.51 -11.36
C ASP A 47 -1.19 14.81 -10.27
N PHE A 48 -1.98 15.84 -10.51
CA PHE A 48 -3.05 16.25 -9.62
C PHE A 48 -4.39 16.19 -10.35
N GLN A 49 -5.40 15.68 -9.69
CA GLN A 49 -6.77 15.71 -10.18
C GLN A 49 -7.57 16.72 -9.35
N ALA A 50 -8.11 17.73 -9.98
CA ALA A 50 -9.00 18.68 -9.30
C ALA A 50 -10.25 17.95 -8.78
N LEU A 51 -10.64 18.26 -7.57
CA LEU A 51 -11.81 17.69 -6.92
C LEU A 51 -13.00 18.64 -7.05
N VAL A 52 -14.11 18.11 -7.54
CA VAL A 52 -15.39 18.84 -7.63
C VAL A 52 -16.37 18.18 -6.66
N ALA A 53 -16.98 18.96 -5.80
CA ALA A 53 -17.96 18.45 -4.83
C ALA A 53 -19.11 17.72 -5.54
N GLY A 54 -19.42 16.50 -5.08
CA GLY A 54 -20.45 15.66 -5.65
C GLY A 54 -20.06 14.85 -6.89
N GLU A 55 -18.82 14.98 -7.37
CA GLU A 55 -18.31 14.18 -8.48
C GLU A 55 -17.46 13.01 -7.94
N VAL A 56 -17.85 11.79 -8.31
CA VAL A 56 -17.11 10.58 -7.89
C VAL A 56 -15.78 10.51 -8.62
N VAL A 57 -14.70 10.43 -7.85
CA VAL A 57 -13.33 10.29 -8.38
C VAL A 57 -12.77 8.90 -8.09
N ALA A 58 -11.96 8.40 -9.01
CA ALA A 58 -11.17 7.20 -8.79
C ALA A 58 -9.89 7.57 -8.05
N ALA A 59 -9.66 6.96 -6.91
CA ALA A 59 -8.50 7.18 -6.06
C ALA A 59 -7.83 5.86 -5.70
N THR A 60 -6.62 5.96 -5.18
CA THR A 60 -5.85 4.83 -4.67
C THR A 60 -5.45 5.12 -3.23
N VAL A 61 -5.65 4.16 -2.35
CA VAL A 61 -5.19 4.26 -0.96
C VAL A 61 -4.05 3.30 -0.72
N PRO A 62 -2.89 3.78 -0.23
CA PRO A 62 -1.77 2.91 0.12
C PRO A 62 -2.07 2.13 1.38
N VAL A 63 -1.68 0.86 1.39
CA VAL A 63 -1.72 -0.03 2.55
C VAL A 63 -0.29 -0.22 3.06
N THR A 64 -0.08 0.07 4.33
CA THR A 64 1.21 -0.08 5.00
C THR A 64 1.09 -1.14 6.09
N PHE A 65 2.07 -2.01 6.19
CA PHE A 65 2.14 -3.03 7.24
C PHE A 65 3.17 -2.60 8.28
N VAL A 66 2.85 -2.77 9.55
CA VAL A 66 3.75 -2.46 10.67
C VAL A 66 3.87 -3.65 11.61
N ASN A 67 4.98 -3.71 12.35
CA ASN A 67 5.31 -4.80 13.28
C ASN A 67 5.42 -6.17 12.58
N GLU A 68 6.05 -6.22 11.42
CA GLU A 68 6.28 -7.45 10.66
C GLU A 68 7.12 -8.46 11.45
N GLU A 69 7.97 -7.98 12.37
CA GLU A 69 8.83 -8.80 13.22
C GLU A 69 8.08 -9.69 14.21
N VAL A 70 6.81 -9.41 14.50
CA VAL A 70 6.00 -10.26 15.40
C VAL A 70 5.41 -11.47 14.69
N VAL A 71 5.50 -11.51 13.38
CA VAL A 71 4.94 -12.58 12.55
C VAL A 71 5.84 -13.81 12.63
N GLN A 72 5.24 -14.96 12.95
CA GLN A 72 5.94 -16.25 12.91
C GLN A 72 5.80 -16.87 11.52
N GLY A 73 6.73 -16.53 10.60
CA GLY A 73 6.71 -17.02 9.23
C GLY A 73 7.34 -16.04 8.26
N VAL A 74 7.24 -16.32 6.99
CA VAL A 74 7.64 -15.43 5.91
C VAL A 74 6.46 -14.53 5.57
N PHE A 75 6.60 -13.24 5.83
CA PHE A 75 5.59 -12.25 5.49
C PHE A 75 5.74 -11.85 4.01
N GLU A 76 4.69 -12.04 3.24
CA GLU A 76 4.63 -11.72 1.82
C GLU A 76 3.45 -10.76 1.58
N PRO A 77 3.72 -9.45 1.36
CA PRO A 77 2.68 -8.52 0.96
C PRO A 77 2.32 -8.75 -0.51
N GLU A 78 1.03 -8.97 -0.79
CA GLU A 78 0.51 -9.17 -2.14
C GLU A 78 -0.01 -7.86 -2.74
N ILE A 79 -0.74 -7.08 -1.94
CA ILE A 79 -1.32 -5.80 -2.34
C ILE A 79 -0.89 -4.73 -1.36
N THR A 80 -0.26 -3.69 -1.90
CA THR A 80 0.16 -2.50 -1.15
C THR A 80 -0.69 -1.27 -1.45
N GLU A 81 -1.66 -1.40 -2.38
CA GLU A 81 -2.53 -0.32 -2.82
C GLU A 81 -3.93 -0.85 -3.11
N ILE A 82 -4.94 -0.10 -2.68
CA ILE A 82 -6.35 -0.41 -2.94
C ILE A 82 -6.94 0.69 -3.81
N HIS A 83 -7.49 0.28 -4.96
CA HIS A 83 -8.21 1.18 -5.86
C HIS A 83 -9.68 1.28 -5.44
N TYR A 84 -10.19 2.48 -5.37
CA TYR A 84 -11.58 2.75 -5.01
C TYR A 84 -12.12 3.98 -5.73
N LYS A 85 -13.42 4.16 -5.66
CA LYS A 85 -14.12 5.35 -6.14
C LYS A 85 -14.87 5.96 -4.98
N ALA A 86 -14.73 7.25 -4.81
CA ALA A 86 -15.41 7.99 -3.74
C ALA A 86 -15.74 9.42 -4.15
N ASP A 87 -16.68 10.01 -3.44
CA ASP A 87 -16.88 11.46 -3.42
C ASP A 87 -15.68 12.13 -2.72
N PRO A 88 -15.23 13.31 -3.11
CA PRO A 88 -14.16 14.05 -2.43
C PRO A 88 -14.33 14.21 -0.91
N ALA A 89 -15.56 14.20 -0.41
CA ALA A 89 -15.85 14.25 1.02
C ALA A 89 -15.59 12.94 1.76
N HIS A 90 -15.38 11.82 1.04
CA HIS A 90 -15.25 10.46 1.57
C HIS A 90 -13.97 9.76 1.10
N LEU A 91 -12.93 10.53 0.80
CA LEU A 91 -11.62 9.97 0.46
C LEU A 91 -11.03 9.24 1.67
N LEU A 92 -10.45 8.07 1.42
CA LEU A 92 -9.85 7.23 2.46
C LEU A 92 -8.45 7.74 2.82
N ASP A 93 -8.16 7.77 4.11
CA ASP A 93 -6.81 7.97 4.62
C ASP A 93 -5.93 6.72 4.38
N PRO A 94 -4.60 6.87 4.34
CA PRO A 94 -3.67 5.75 4.25
C PRO A 94 -3.99 4.68 5.30
N ILE A 95 -4.09 3.41 4.85
CA ILE A 95 -4.45 2.30 5.71
C ILE A 95 -3.17 1.73 6.33
N GLU A 96 -3.10 1.72 7.65
CA GLU A 96 -2.03 1.06 8.38
C GLU A 96 -2.56 -0.21 9.05
N ILE A 97 -1.98 -1.35 8.68
CA ILE A 97 -2.32 -2.65 9.24
C ILE A 97 -1.24 -3.05 10.23
N ASP A 98 -1.61 -3.07 11.50
CA ASP A 98 -0.73 -3.51 12.59
C ASP A 98 -0.83 -5.03 12.75
N LEU A 99 0.22 -5.75 12.32
CA LEU A 99 0.27 -7.21 12.38
C LEU A 99 0.27 -7.74 13.82
N ALA A 100 0.72 -6.93 14.79
CA ALA A 100 0.68 -7.29 16.20
C ALA A 100 -0.75 -7.32 16.78
N LYS A 101 -1.69 -6.61 16.18
CA LYS A 101 -3.10 -6.55 16.59
C LYS A 101 -3.97 -7.61 15.94
N LEU A 102 -3.46 -8.30 14.94
CA LEU A 102 -4.21 -9.37 14.30
C LEU A 102 -4.34 -10.59 15.21
N PRO A 103 -5.43 -11.37 15.09
CA PRO A 103 -5.58 -12.61 15.85
C PRO A 103 -4.41 -13.55 15.59
N GLN A 104 -3.92 -14.20 16.67
CA GLN A 104 -2.84 -15.18 16.55
C GLN A 104 -3.23 -16.29 15.57
N GLY A 105 -2.34 -16.60 14.62
CA GLY A 105 -2.58 -17.60 13.59
C GLY A 105 -3.25 -17.08 12.32
N THR A 106 -3.45 -15.75 12.19
CA THR A 106 -3.90 -15.16 10.93
C THR A 106 -2.78 -15.32 9.89
N LYS A 107 -3.01 -16.14 8.87
CA LYS A 107 -2.06 -16.38 7.78
C LYS A 107 -2.32 -15.51 6.55
N THR A 108 -3.52 -14.98 6.41
CA THR A 108 -3.95 -14.22 5.23
C THR A 108 -5.01 -13.19 5.64
N LEU A 109 -4.99 -12.04 5.03
CA LEU A 109 -6.02 -11.01 5.15
C LEU A 109 -6.48 -10.61 3.75
N TYR A 110 -7.77 -10.39 3.58
CA TYR A 110 -8.38 -10.02 2.30
C TYR A 110 -8.87 -8.58 2.33
N VAL A 111 -9.02 -7.98 1.16
CA VAL A 111 -9.55 -6.61 1.01
C VAL A 111 -10.93 -6.47 1.68
N LYS A 112 -11.81 -7.48 1.55
CA LYS A 112 -13.14 -7.50 2.19
C LYS A 112 -13.12 -7.41 3.72
N ASP A 113 -12.03 -7.85 4.36
CA ASP A 113 -11.90 -7.87 5.82
C ASP A 113 -11.68 -6.46 6.38
N LEU A 114 -11.23 -5.52 5.54
CA LEU A 114 -11.02 -4.12 5.91
C LEU A 114 -12.33 -3.30 6.02
N LYS A 115 -13.44 -3.84 5.51
CA LYS A 115 -14.77 -3.18 5.55
C LYS A 115 -14.76 -1.74 5.04
N LEU A 116 -14.09 -1.52 3.92
CA LEU A 116 -13.91 -0.19 3.32
C LEU A 116 -15.16 0.33 2.58
N ASP A 117 -16.13 -0.54 2.28
CA ASP A 117 -17.38 -0.18 1.61
C ASP A 117 -18.31 0.54 2.59
N GLU A 118 -17.93 1.76 2.97
CA GLU A 118 -18.77 2.67 3.75
C GLU A 118 -19.49 3.66 2.82
N LYS A 119 -20.43 4.41 3.38
CA LYS A 119 -21.26 5.35 2.62
C LYS A 119 -20.40 6.30 1.76
N GLY A 120 -20.56 6.21 0.45
CA GLY A 120 -19.85 7.07 -0.50
C GLY A 120 -18.52 6.52 -1.02
N VAL A 121 -18.07 5.35 -0.55
CA VAL A 121 -16.88 4.66 -1.04
C VAL A 121 -17.28 3.37 -1.76
N THR A 122 -16.73 3.15 -2.95
CA THR A 122 -16.90 1.91 -3.70
C THR A 122 -15.52 1.34 -4.02
N VAL A 123 -15.14 0.23 -3.38
CA VAL A 123 -13.87 -0.45 -3.65
C VAL A 123 -13.92 -1.08 -5.04
N THR A 124 -12.93 -0.76 -5.87
CA THR A 124 -12.79 -1.31 -7.22
C THR A 124 -11.88 -2.52 -7.25
N THR A 125 -10.93 -2.60 -6.30
CA THR A 125 -10.09 -3.79 -6.10
C THR A 125 -10.97 -4.98 -5.71
N THR A 126 -10.68 -6.15 -6.26
CA THR A 126 -11.45 -7.37 -5.99
C THR A 126 -11.46 -7.68 -4.49
N ALA A 127 -12.65 -7.87 -3.94
CA ALA A 127 -12.86 -8.12 -2.51
C ALA A 127 -12.11 -9.36 -1.98
N ASP A 128 -11.94 -10.36 -2.83
CA ASP A 128 -11.23 -11.61 -2.51
C ASP A 128 -9.72 -11.54 -2.76
N SER A 129 -9.19 -10.37 -3.13
CA SER A 129 -7.75 -10.17 -3.26
C SER A 129 -7.07 -10.22 -1.89
N GLN A 130 -5.95 -10.92 -1.82
CA GLN A 130 -5.15 -11.03 -0.60
C GLN A 130 -4.31 -9.77 -0.42
N LEU A 131 -4.32 -9.23 0.80
CA LEU A 131 -3.46 -8.12 1.18
C LEU A 131 -2.06 -8.61 1.51
N PHE A 132 -1.98 -9.72 2.23
CA PHE A 132 -0.74 -10.40 2.53
C PHE A 132 -0.97 -11.89 2.75
N HIS A 133 0.11 -12.65 2.65
CA HIS A 133 0.19 -14.05 3.04
C HIS A 133 1.37 -14.26 4.01
N ILE A 134 1.18 -15.11 5.03
CA ILE A 134 2.23 -15.55 5.93
C ILE A 134 2.52 -17.01 5.65
N GLY A 135 3.62 -17.26 4.93
CA GLY A 135 4.16 -18.59 4.68
C GLY A 135 4.85 -19.18 5.92
N GLU A 136 4.88 -20.49 6.02
CA GLU A 136 5.71 -21.17 7.01
C GLU A 136 7.17 -21.14 6.55
N TYR A 137 8.11 -20.99 7.51
CA TYR A 137 9.52 -21.20 7.18
C TYR A 137 9.65 -22.60 6.57
N ALA A 138 10.19 -22.72 5.37
CA ALA A 138 10.64 -24.02 4.89
C ALA A 138 11.60 -24.58 5.96
N LYS A 139 11.21 -25.69 6.62
CA LYS A 139 12.18 -26.47 7.33
C LYS A 139 13.27 -26.78 6.32
N ALA A 140 14.48 -26.27 6.54
CA ALA A 140 15.63 -26.85 5.90
C ALA A 140 15.58 -28.33 6.28
N GLU A 141 15.19 -29.18 5.34
CA GLU A 141 15.54 -30.58 5.42
C GLU A 141 17.06 -30.55 5.46
N GLU A 142 17.62 -30.83 6.64
CA GLU A 142 18.98 -31.33 6.70
C GLU A 142 18.95 -32.57 5.83
N GLU A 143 19.40 -32.43 4.58
CA GLU A 143 19.88 -33.59 3.83
C GLU A 143 21.05 -34.09 4.67
N ASP A 144 20.76 -35.11 5.49
CA ASP A 144 21.76 -36.04 5.93
C ASP A 144 22.37 -36.61 4.66
N ASP A 145 23.42 -35.99 4.22
CA ASP A 145 24.34 -36.54 3.25
C ASP A 145 25.15 -37.61 3.97
N ASP A 146 24.48 -38.69 4.31
CA ASP A 146 25.10 -39.94 4.72
C ASP A 146 25.64 -40.60 3.43
N ALA A 147 26.69 -39.99 2.91
CA ALA A 147 27.53 -40.60 1.93
C ALA A 147 28.24 -41.80 2.61
N GLU A 148 27.55 -42.89 2.65
CA GLU A 148 28.11 -44.18 3.01
C GLU A 148 29.15 -44.53 1.93
N GLU A 149 30.38 -44.12 2.24
CA GLU A 149 31.57 -44.54 1.51
C GLU A 149 31.74 -46.06 1.69
N THR A 150 31.17 -46.79 0.76
CA THR A 150 31.47 -48.25 0.67
C THR A 150 32.91 -48.42 0.27
N PRO A 151 33.78 -48.98 1.12
CA PRO A 151 35.14 -49.25 0.71
C PRO A 151 35.13 -50.33 -0.37
N ALA A 152 35.48 -49.91 -1.58
CA ALA A 152 35.77 -50.86 -2.64
C ALA A 152 37.02 -51.65 -2.30
N LYS A 153 36.90 -52.96 -2.30
CA LYS A 153 38.08 -53.83 -2.27
C LYS A 153 38.68 -53.87 -3.66
#